data_b6b6186eed154a374a0ffc81c204b640
#
_entry.id   b6b6186eed154a374a0ffc81c204b640
#
_cell.length_a   1.000
_cell.length_b   1.000
_cell.length_c   1.000
_cell.angle_alpha   90.00
_cell.angle_beta   90.00
_cell.angle_gamma   90.00
#
_symmetry.space_group_name_H-M   'P 1'
#
loop_
_entity.id
_entity.type
_entity.pdbx_description
1 polymer ?
#
loop_
_entity_poly.entity_id
_entity_poly.type
_entity_poly.pdbx_seq_one_letter_code
_entity_poly.pdbx_strand_id
1 'polypeptide(L)'
;MTPGSTLKKLRAQAEMTQADLAQKAGVSRALVSAIEAGRHLPRVDAALALARALGISSEFLFGTEAGPPVDALSGLPAADGTALRIAYVGDQPVTAPPQHGEMGWQAVHWTSGQADRSFTAHRMPALVIAGCEPALPLVERLLARPDLRTLAIQATTDQALQALEAGRVHVAAVHFRESDPRPREMALVTKIRLGRWRVGLAAQGRRRDRWWEPVLAGQAKVIQREPGASAQKTFERARRSFMHSPLSPTSSSLEGPRVMSHLAASRGCIASELAAVTIEPAARAVGADFHALETHAVEFWIREENLDQTTIARLIDLLRSLEFQRTLESVGGYQLDGLGSLI
;
A
#
# COMPACT_ATOMS: atom_id res chain seq x y z
N MET A 1 17.24 -23.43 0.15
CA MET A 1 18.29 -24.08 -0.72
C MET A 1 19.60 -23.36 -0.46
N THR A 2 20.72 -24.04 -0.42
CA THR A 2 22.03 -23.37 -0.23
C THR A 2 22.46 -22.69 -1.53
N PRO A 3 23.26 -21.60 -1.46
CA PRO A 3 23.79 -20.93 -2.65
C PRO A 3 24.50 -21.88 -3.64
N GLY A 4 25.19 -22.88 -3.12
CA GLY A 4 25.87 -23.90 -3.95
C GLY A 4 24.90 -24.81 -4.72
N SER A 5 23.80 -25.23 -4.08
CA SER A 5 22.77 -26.04 -4.75
C SER A 5 22.01 -25.21 -5.82
N THR A 6 21.83 -23.93 -5.59
CA THR A 6 21.23 -22.99 -6.55
C THR A 6 22.14 -22.80 -7.77
N LEU A 7 23.43 -22.54 -7.54
CA LEU A 7 24.43 -22.39 -8.61
C LEU A 7 24.47 -23.62 -9.49
N LYS A 8 24.59 -24.82 -8.90
CA LYS A 8 24.61 -26.11 -9.61
C LYS A 8 23.41 -26.32 -10.50
N LYS A 9 22.21 -25.97 -9.98
CA LYS A 9 20.96 -26.14 -10.70
C LYS A 9 20.85 -25.19 -11.90
N LEU A 10 21.15 -23.90 -11.70
CA LEU A 10 21.08 -22.88 -12.75
C LEU A 10 22.10 -23.16 -13.86
N ARG A 11 23.30 -23.59 -13.50
CA ARG A 11 24.30 -24.02 -14.47
C ARG A 11 23.79 -25.20 -15.32
N ALA A 12 23.18 -26.19 -14.67
CA ALA A 12 22.62 -27.34 -15.38
C ALA A 12 21.46 -26.95 -16.30
N GLN A 13 20.60 -26.01 -15.88
CA GLN A 13 19.51 -25.48 -16.70
C GLN A 13 20.03 -24.69 -17.91
N ALA A 14 21.19 -24.04 -17.77
CA ALA A 14 21.87 -23.35 -18.87
C ALA A 14 22.73 -24.32 -19.74
N GLU A 15 22.61 -25.63 -19.53
CA GLU A 15 23.37 -26.70 -20.26
C GLU A 15 24.90 -26.51 -20.20
N MET A 16 25.42 -25.86 -19.15
CA MET A 16 26.84 -25.58 -18.97
C MET A 16 27.51 -26.64 -18.08
N THR A 17 28.76 -27.00 -18.42
CA THR A 17 29.64 -27.71 -17.49
C THR A 17 30.21 -26.72 -16.44
N GLN A 18 30.81 -27.25 -15.36
CA GLN A 18 31.51 -26.37 -14.39
C GLN A 18 32.68 -25.61 -15.05
N ALA A 19 33.30 -26.18 -16.09
CA ALA A 19 34.36 -25.52 -16.84
C ALA A 19 33.82 -24.38 -17.72
N ASP A 20 32.68 -24.57 -18.40
CA ASP A 20 32.06 -23.55 -19.24
C ASP A 20 31.62 -22.34 -18.40
N LEU A 21 30.97 -22.59 -17.25
CA LEU A 21 30.58 -21.53 -16.35
C LEU A 21 31.80 -20.78 -15.79
N ALA A 22 32.85 -21.52 -15.40
CA ALA A 22 34.07 -20.90 -14.90
C ALA A 22 34.75 -20.02 -15.96
N GLN A 23 34.84 -20.49 -17.18
CA GLN A 23 35.37 -19.73 -18.32
C GLN A 23 34.56 -18.48 -18.60
N LYS A 24 33.22 -18.62 -18.67
CA LYS A 24 32.31 -17.50 -18.94
C LYS A 24 32.31 -16.43 -17.84
N ALA A 25 32.49 -16.84 -16.59
CA ALA A 25 32.57 -15.97 -15.45
C ALA A 25 33.99 -15.42 -15.16
N GLY A 26 35.04 -15.92 -15.84
CA GLY A 26 36.41 -15.52 -15.57
C GLY A 26 36.94 -16.01 -14.22
N VAL A 27 36.42 -17.11 -13.70
CA VAL A 27 36.86 -17.72 -12.41
C VAL A 27 37.45 -19.12 -12.61
N SER A 28 38.06 -19.67 -11.58
CA SER A 28 38.58 -21.03 -11.68
C SER A 28 37.48 -22.10 -11.57
N ARG A 29 37.62 -23.22 -12.30
CA ARG A 29 36.72 -24.38 -12.17
C ARG A 29 36.67 -24.90 -10.73
N ALA A 30 37.83 -24.89 -10.02
CA ALA A 30 37.89 -25.30 -8.64
C ALA A 30 37.01 -24.46 -7.72
N LEU A 31 36.94 -23.15 -7.96
CA LEU A 31 36.06 -22.25 -7.22
C LEU A 31 34.58 -22.60 -7.47
N VAL A 32 34.16 -22.79 -8.74
CA VAL A 32 32.79 -23.22 -9.07
C VAL A 32 32.42 -24.52 -8.35
N SER A 33 33.30 -25.51 -8.42
CA SER A 33 33.12 -26.79 -7.74
C SER A 33 33.01 -26.65 -6.21
N ALA A 34 33.85 -25.84 -5.59
CA ALA A 34 33.84 -25.60 -4.15
C ALA A 34 32.52 -24.87 -3.69
N ILE A 35 32.05 -23.91 -4.49
CA ILE A 35 30.79 -23.21 -4.22
C ILE A 35 29.60 -24.17 -4.37
N GLU A 36 29.53 -24.95 -5.45
CA GLU A 36 28.46 -25.94 -5.69
C GLU A 36 28.38 -27.00 -4.60
N ALA A 37 29.53 -27.35 -4.04
CA ALA A 37 29.63 -28.32 -2.92
C ALA A 37 29.33 -27.64 -1.55
N GLY A 38 29.06 -26.34 -1.50
CA GLY A 38 28.80 -25.61 -0.25
C GLY A 38 30.05 -25.45 0.65
N ARG A 39 31.25 -25.72 0.13
CA ARG A 39 32.51 -25.66 0.89
C ARG A 39 33.13 -24.27 0.92
N HIS A 40 32.66 -23.35 0.07
CA HIS A 40 33.21 -22.03 -0.05
C HIS A 40 32.15 -21.04 -0.48
N LEU A 41 32.15 -19.82 0.08
CA LEU A 41 31.37 -18.68 -0.41
C LEU A 41 32.29 -17.84 -1.31
N PRO A 42 31.83 -17.43 -2.49
CA PRO A 42 32.64 -16.58 -3.36
C PRO A 42 32.87 -15.21 -2.76
N ARG A 43 34.01 -14.59 -3.12
CA ARG A 43 34.21 -13.16 -2.90
C ARG A 43 33.23 -12.37 -3.79
N VAL A 44 32.99 -11.08 -3.45
CA VAL A 44 31.98 -10.23 -4.12
C VAL A 44 32.22 -10.16 -5.65
N ASP A 45 33.46 -10.03 -6.08
CA ASP A 45 33.85 -9.99 -7.49
C ASP A 45 33.48 -11.28 -8.24
N ALA A 46 33.80 -12.44 -7.65
CA ALA A 46 33.46 -13.74 -8.20
C ALA A 46 31.94 -14.00 -8.17
N ALA A 47 31.23 -13.58 -7.12
CA ALA A 47 29.77 -13.68 -7.03
C ALA A 47 29.08 -12.91 -8.15
N LEU A 48 29.49 -11.64 -8.37
CA LEU A 48 29.00 -10.81 -9.46
C LEU A 48 29.31 -11.39 -10.85
N ALA A 49 30.49 -11.96 -11.04
CA ALA A 49 30.89 -12.55 -12.31
C ALA A 49 30.07 -13.82 -12.64
N LEU A 50 29.85 -14.70 -11.64
CA LEU A 50 29.02 -15.90 -11.79
C LEU A 50 27.56 -15.56 -12.08
N ALA A 51 27.01 -14.57 -11.37
CA ALA A 51 25.65 -14.10 -11.59
C ALA A 51 25.46 -13.55 -13.01
N ARG A 52 26.38 -12.68 -13.50
CA ARG A 52 26.36 -12.17 -14.89
C ARG A 52 26.48 -13.29 -15.92
N ALA A 53 27.34 -14.27 -15.68
CA ALA A 53 27.51 -15.42 -16.60
C ALA A 53 26.23 -16.25 -16.76
N LEU A 54 25.40 -16.29 -15.72
CA LEU A 54 24.11 -16.99 -15.70
C LEU A 54 22.92 -16.08 -16.08
N GLY A 55 23.14 -14.76 -16.25
CA GLY A 55 22.07 -13.81 -16.59
C GLY A 55 21.09 -13.53 -15.43
N ILE A 56 21.55 -13.64 -14.20
CA ILE A 56 20.74 -13.45 -12.98
C ILE A 56 21.40 -12.43 -12.02
N SER A 57 20.67 -11.99 -11.00
CA SER A 57 21.27 -11.13 -9.97
C SER A 57 22.15 -11.91 -8.98
N SER A 58 23.15 -11.25 -8.41
CA SER A 58 24.02 -11.82 -7.37
C SER A 58 23.25 -12.17 -6.10
N GLU A 59 22.24 -11.36 -5.78
CA GLU A 59 21.34 -11.55 -4.65
C GLU A 59 20.50 -12.83 -4.81
N PHE A 60 20.07 -13.14 -6.03
CA PHE A 60 19.36 -14.38 -6.30
C PHE A 60 20.24 -15.62 -6.11
N LEU A 61 21.52 -15.50 -6.48
CA LEU A 61 22.44 -16.63 -6.45
C LEU A 61 23.06 -16.86 -5.06
N PHE A 62 23.40 -15.77 -4.35
CA PHE A 62 24.19 -15.80 -3.11
C PHE A 62 23.53 -15.06 -1.94
N GLY A 63 22.42 -14.37 -2.16
CA GLY A 63 21.68 -13.72 -1.09
C GLY A 63 21.18 -14.71 -0.04
N THR A 64 21.04 -14.27 1.18
CA THR A 64 20.30 -15.02 2.20
C THR A 64 18.89 -15.24 1.70
N GLU A 65 18.35 -16.44 1.85
CA GLU A 65 16.93 -16.68 1.53
C GLU A 65 16.10 -15.62 2.27
N ALA A 66 15.33 -14.83 1.52
CA ALA A 66 14.36 -13.94 2.12
C ALA A 66 13.44 -14.80 3.01
N GLY A 67 13.13 -14.33 4.19
CA GLY A 67 12.16 -15.00 5.06
C GLY A 67 10.84 -15.28 4.33
N PRO A 68 9.95 -16.08 4.89
CA PRO A 68 8.64 -16.32 4.30
C PRO A 68 7.92 -14.98 4.07
N PRO A 69 7.13 -14.87 3.00
CA PRO A 69 6.33 -13.66 2.76
C PRO A 69 5.40 -13.40 3.93
N VAL A 70 5.30 -12.13 4.31
CA VAL A 70 4.41 -11.69 5.39
C VAL A 70 3.37 -10.71 4.85
N ASP A 71 2.18 -10.74 5.41
CA ASP A 71 1.17 -9.71 5.11
C ASP A 71 1.71 -8.32 5.46
N ALA A 72 1.62 -7.39 4.54
CA ALA A 72 2.22 -6.06 4.68
C ALA A 72 1.66 -5.27 5.88
N LEU A 73 0.40 -5.46 6.22
CA LEU A 73 -0.25 -4.72 7.32
C LEU A 73 -0.05 -5.42 8.67
N SER A 74 -0.37 -6.70 8.76
CA SER A 74 -0.33 -7.45 10.01
C SER A 74 1.06 -8.00 10.36
N GLY A 75 1.90 -8.24 9.35
CA GLY A 75 3.19 -8.92 9.53
C GLY A 75 3.07 -10.43 9.75
N LEU A 76 1.87 -10.99 9.67
CA LEU A 76 1.65 -12.43 9.78
C LEU A 76 2.15 -13.16 8.53
N PRO A 77 2.69 -14.38 8.66
CA PRO A 77 3.07 -15.20 7.52
C PRO A 77 1.89 -15.38 6.54
N ALA A 78 2.20 -15.41 5.25
CA ALA A 78 1.21 -15.69 4.21
C ALA A 78 0.63 -17.10 4.39
N ALA A 79 -0.68 -17.23 4.31
CA ALA A 79 -1.36 -18.52 4.43
C ALA A 79 -1.25 -19.32 3.12
N ASP A 80 -1.06 -20.65 3.25
CA ASP A 80 -1.01 -21.55 2.11
C ASP A 80 -2.32 -21.55 1.30
N GLY A 81 -2.18 -21.72 -0.01
CA GLY A 81 -3.32 -21.80 -0.92
C GLY A 81 -4.04 -20.47 -1.18
N THR A 82 -3.50 -19.35 -0.70
CA THR A 82 -4.06 -18.02 -0.95
C THR A 82 -3.49 -17.39 -2.21
N ALA A 83 -4.36 -16.75 -3.00
CA ALA A 83 -3.92 -15.85 -4.06
C ALA A 83 -3.46 -14.53 -3.44
N LEU A 84 -2.23 -14.12 -3.71
CA LEU A 84 -1.61 -12.94 -3.10
C LEU A 84 -0.88 -12.12 -4.16
N ARG A 85 -0.87 -10.80 -3.97
CA ARG A 85 0.11 -9.92 -4.62
C ARG A 85 1.34 -9.87 -3.74
N ILE A 86 2.52 -9.99 -4.32
CA ILE A 86 3.78 -10.01 -3.57
C ILE A 86 4.73 -8.93 -4.13
N ALA A 87 5.43 -8.24 -3.24
CA ALA A 87 6.50 -7.29 -3.54
C ALA A 87 7.60 -7.37 -2.49
N TYR A 88 8.71 -6.68 -2.71
CA TYR A 88 9.80 -6.60 -1.74
C TYR A 88 9.89 -5.19 -1.15
N VAL A 89 10.07 -5.11 0.16
CA VAL A 89 10.49 -3.90 0.88
C VAL A 89 11.85 -4.21 1.49
N GLY A 90 12.91 -3.62 0.94
CA GLY A 90 14.26 -4.10 1.21
C GLY A 90 14.41 -5.58 0.84
N ASP A 91 14.83 -6.41 1.80
CA ASP A 91 14.97 -7.86 1.64
C ASP A 91 13.73 -8.65 2.04
N GLN A 92 12.73 -8.01 2.63
CA GLN A 92 11.52 -8.65 3.13
C GLN A 92 10.46 -8.78 2.02
N PRO A 93 10.04 -9.99 1.63
CA PRO A 93 8.87 -10.17 0.79
C PRO A 93 7.61 -9.88 1.60
N VAL A 94 6.78 -8.98 1.07
CA VAL A 94 5.51 -8.59 1.67
C VAL A 94 4.36 -8.93 0.74
N THR A 95 3.21 -9.25 1.32
CA THR A 95 2.02 -9.64 0.58
C THR A 95 0.85 -8.71 0.83
N ALA A 96 -0.03 -8.64 -0.15
CA ALA A 96 -1.33 -8.03 -0.04
C ALA A 96 -2.38 -8.90 -0.76
N PRO A 97 -3.66 -8.88 -0.33
CA PRO A 97 -4.70 -9.55 -1.05
C PRO A 97 -4.87 -8.97 -2.47
N PRO A 98 -5.35 -9.75 -3.45
CA PRO A 98 -5.73 -9.23 -4.76
C PRO A 98 -6.81 -8.14 -4.62
N GLN A 99 -6.76 -7.10 -5.44
CA GLN A 99 -7.84 -6.14 -5.52
C GLN A 99 -8.97 -6.66 -6.41
N HIS A 100 -10.19 -6.14 -6.21
CA HIS A 100 -11.34 -6.48 -7.07
C HIS A 100 -11.05 -6.11 -8.53
N GLY A 101 -11.14 -7.09 -9.44
CA GLY A 101 -10.86 -6.93 -10.87
C GLY A 101 -9.46 -7.35 -11.32
N GLU A 102 -8.57 -7.65 -10.40
CA GLU A 102 -7.20 -8.14 -10.69
C GLU A 102 -7.11 -9.67 -10.70
N MET A 103 -8.14 -10.34 -11.20
CA MET A 103 -8.08 -11.78 -11.40
C MET A 103 -7.11 -12.09 -12.53
N GLY A 104 -5.98 -12.65 -12.21
CA GLY A 104 -5.18 -13.36 -13.17
C GLY A 104 -3.66 -13.25 -12.97
N TRP A 105 -3.01 -12.24 -13.48
CA TRP A 105 -1.56 -12.32 -13.74
C TRP A 105 -0.65 -11.65 -12.71
N GLN A 106 -1.19 -10.91 -11.75
CA GLN A 106 -0.41 -10.33 -10.64
C GLN A 106 -0.55 -11.09 -9.32
N ALA A 107 -1.52 -11.99 -9.22
CA ALA A 107 -1.69 -12.81 -8.04
C ALA A 107 -0.88 -14.11 -8.17
N VAL A 108 -0.10 -14.42 -7.15
CA VAL A 108 0.64 -15.68 -7.03
C VAL A 108 -0.07 -16.55 -6.02
N HIS A 109 -0.30 -17.82 -6.35
CA HIS A 109 -0.71 -18.80 -5.37
C HIS A 109 0.48 -19.15 -4.49
N TRP A 110 0.39 -18.79 -3.22
CA TRP A 110 1.41 -19.11 -2.24
C TRP A 110 1.19 -20.52 -1.69
N THR A 111 2.24 -21.34 -1.68
CA THR A 111 2.27 -22.65 -1.00
C THR A 111 3.57 -22.75 -0.23
N SER A 112 3.52 -23.06 1.07
CA SER A 112 4.72 -23.20 1.89
C SER A 112 5.59 -24.33 1.33
N GLY A 113 6.88 -24.02 1.08
CA GLY A 113 7.84 -24.95 0.47
C GLY A 113 7.90 -24.98 -1.05
N GLN A 114 6.98 -24.36 -1.76
CA GLN A 114 7.04 -24.12 -3.20
C GLN A 114 6.82 -22.62 -3.48
N ALA A 115 7.84 -21.80 -3.19
CA ALA A 115 7.89 -20.50 -3.84
C ALA A 115 7.84 -20.76 -5.35
N ASP A 116 6.77 -20.33 -6.02
CA ASP A 116 6.74 -20.36 -7.47
C ASP A 116 8.01 -19.66 -7.96
N ARG A 117 8.86 -20.41 -8.66
CA ARG A 117 10.19 -19.96 -9.08
C ARG A 117 10.15 -18.75 -10.00
N SER A 118 9.02 -18.50 -10.62
CA SER A 118 8.80 -17.30 -11.42
C SER A 118 8.83 -16.03 -10.56
N PHE A 119 8.43 -16.14 -9.29
CA PHE A 119 8.39 -15.03 -8.36
C PHE A 119 9.77 -14.68 -7.79
N THR A 120 10.57 -15.70 -7.41
CA THR A 120 11.92 -15.49 -6.87
C THR A 120 12.97 -15.17 -7.94
N ALA A 121 12.68 -15.46 -9.20
CA ALA A 121 13.63 -15.29 -10.29
C ALA A 121 13.88 -13.82 -10.67
N HIS A 122 12.94 -12.91 -10.37
CA HIS A 122 13.07 -11.49 -10.72
C HIS A 122 12.64 -10.61 -9.54
N ARG A 123 13.60 -10.22 -8.71
CA ARG A 123 13.44 -9.13 -7.75
C ARG A 123 13.24 -7.82 -8.52
N MET A 124 12.01 -7.57 -8.94
CA MET A 124 11.66 -6.30 -9.58
C MET A 124 11.66 -5.19 -8.53
N PRO A 125 12.15 -3.99 -8.89
CA PRO A 125 11.90 -2.80 -8.09
C PRO A 125 10.42 -2.70 -7.73
N ALA A 126 10.13 -2.38 -6.49
CA ALA A 126 8.77 -2.32 -5.99
C ALA A 126 8.52 -1.03 -5.21
N LEU A 127 7.27 -0.57 -5.26
CA LEU A 127 6.74 0.49 -4.42
C LEU A 127 5.51 -0.05 -3.70
N VAL A 128 5.60 -0.18 -2.39
CA VAL A 128 4.49 -0.62 -1.54
C VAL A 128 3.97 0.56 -0.74
N ILE A 129 2.71 0.91 -0.95
CA ILE A 129 2.04 2.04 -0.30
C ILE A 129 0.83 1.51 0.46
N ALA A 130 0.68 1.86 1.74
CA ALA A 130 -0.51 1.53 2.52
C ALA A 130 -1.20 2.79 3.04
N GLY A 131 -2.54 2.81 3.09
CA GLY A 131 -3.28 3.90 3.68
C GLY A 131 -4.74 3.98 3.28
N CYS A 132 -5.43 4.99 3.81
CA CYS A 132 -6.86 5.21 3.58
C CYS A 132 -7.09 6.36 2.58
N GLU A 133 -6.35 6.35 1.46
CA GLU A 133 -6.44 7.38 0.41
C GLU A 133 -7.06 6.79 -0.86
N PRO A 134 -8.21 7.32 -1.33
CA PRO A 134 -8.89 6.80 -2.52
C PRO A 134 -8.09 6.92 -3.82
N ALA A 135 -7.10 7.82 -3.88
CA ALA A 135 -6.25 7.97 -5.05
C ALA A 135 -5.14 6.91 -5.14
N LEU A 136 -4.95 6.02 -4.14
CA LEU A 136 -3.92 4.99 -4.20
C LEU A 136 -4.02 4.07 -5.42
N PRO A 137 -5.20 3.60 -5.86
CA PRO A 137 -5.33 2.86 -7.12
C PRO A 137 -4.94 3.66 -8.36
N LEU A 138 -5.14 4.99 -8.34
CA LEU A 138 -4.68 5.88 -9.41
C LEU A 138 -3.15 5.97 -9.42
N VAL A 139 -2.51 6.10 -8.26
CA VAL A 139 -1.05 6.08 -8.12
C VAL A 139 -0.48 4.77 -8.66
N GLU A 140 -1.06 3.62 -8.26
CA GLU A 140 -0.67 2.30 -8.75
C GLU A 140 -0.76 2.21 -10.27
N ARG A 141 -1.87 2.65 -10.86
CA ARG A 141 -2.09 2.65 -12.31
C ARG A 141 -1.11 3.55 -13.07
N LEU A 142 -0.87 4.76 -12.58
CA LEU A 142 0.02 5.72 -13.28
C LEU A 142 1.50 5.37 -13.13
N LEU A 143 1.88 4.65 -12.09
CA LEU A 143 3.23 4.11 -11.90
C LEU A 143 3.44 2.73 -12.54
N ALA A 144 2.36 2.08 -13.03
CA ALA A 144 2.45 0.75 -13.62
C ALA A 144 3.41 0.73 -14.83
N ARG A 145 4.48 -0.07 -14.73
CA ARG A 145 5.49 -0.27 -15.77
C ARG A 145 5.99 -1.71 -15.75
N PRO A 146 6.52 -2.25 -16.86
CA PRO A 146 7.11 -3.58 -16.88
C PRO A 146 8.29 -3.76 -15.91
N ASP A 147 9.00 -2.69 -15.59
CA ASP A 147 10.19 -2.66 -14.73
C ASP A 147 9.89 -2.21 -13.28
N LEU A 148 8.65 -1.94 -12.92
CA LEU A 148 8.25 -1.48 -11.59
C LEU A 148 6.95 -2.15 -11.14
N ARG A 149 6.99 -2.79 -9.97
CA ARG A 149 5.79 -3.32 -9.32
C ARG A 149 5.29 -2.31 -8.27
N THR A 150 4.07 -1.83 -8.41
CA THR A 150 3.43 -0.98 -7.40
C THR A 150 2.32 -1.76 -6.71
N LEU A 151 2.30 -1.74 -5.38
CA LEU A 151 1.22 -2.28 -4.55
C LEU A 151 0.61 -1.16 -3.74
N ALA A 152 -0.64 -0.81 -4.04
CA ALA A 152 -1.47 0.06 -3.20
C ALA A 152 -2.34 -0.81 -2.29
N ILE A 153 -2.29 -0.57 -0.98
CA ILE A 153 -2.94 -1.37 0.05
C ILE A 153 -3.88 -0.48 0.86
N GLN A 154 -5.15 -0.81 0.88
CA GLN A 154 -6.12 -0.10 1.72
C GLN A 154 -5.87 -0.44 3.20
N ALA A 155 -5.69 0.59 4.02
CA ALA A 155 -5.37 0.46 5.44
C ALA A 155 -5.89 1.68 6.21
N THR A 156 -6.10 1.55 7.51
CA THR A 156 -6.29 2.72 8.37
C THR A 156 -4.95 3.47 8.51
N THR A 157 -4.99 4.74 8.90
CA THR A 157 -3.78 5.51 9.22
C THR A 157 -2.88 4.78 10.23
N ASP A 158 -3.47 4.21 11.28
CA ASP A 158 -2.72 3.50 12.32
C ASP A 158 -2.03 2.24 11.78
N GLN A 159 -2.72 1.44 10.95
CA GLN A 159 -2.15 0.26 10.29
C GLN A 159 -1.02 0.63 9.31
N ALA A 160 -1.22 1.68 8.51
CA ALA A 160 -0.22 2.15 7.56
C ALA A 160 1.06 2.62 8.28
N LEU A 161 0.92 3.38 9.37
CA LEU A 161 2.05 3.84 10.18
C LEU A 161 2.78 2.67 10.87
N GLN A 162 2.05 1.70 11.42
CA GLN A 162 2.67 0.49 11.99
C GLN A 162 3.43 -0.32 10.93
N ALA A 163 2.87 -0.46 9.73
CA ALA A 163 3.53 -1.15 8.63
C ALA A 163 4.79 -0.40 8.15
N LEU A 164 4.75 0.95 8.10
CA LEU A 164 5.90 1.80 7.77
C LEU A 164 7.01 1.67 8.82
N GLU A 165 6.66 1.76 10.10
CA GLU A 165 7.59 1.62 11.23
C GLU A 165 8.29 0.25 11.24
N ALA A 166 7.53 -0.79 10.91
CA ALA A 166 8.05 -2.15 10.82
C ALA A 166 8.79 -2.47 9.50
N GLY A 167 8.98 -1.48 8.62
CA GLY A 167 9.67 -1.67 7.33
C GLY A 167 8.95 -2.60 6.35
N ARG A 168 7.62 -2.74 6.45
CA ARG A 168 6.82 -3.59 5.56
C ARG A 168 6.16 -2.83 4.40
N VAL A 169 6.19 -1.52 4.43
CA VAL A 169 5.78 -0.64 3.33
C VAL A 169 6.82 0.45 3.13
N HIS A 170 6.95 0.96 1.91
CA HIS A 170 7.82 2.08 1.60
C HIS A 170 7.18 3.43 1.99
N VAL A 171 5.85 3.50 1.87
CA VAL A 171 5.08 4.73 2.05
C VAL A 171 3.81 4.45 2.84
N ALA A 172 3.51 5.30 3.82
CA ALA A 172 2.21 5.36 4.49
C ALA A 172 1.44 6.60 4.00
N ALA A 173 0.24 6.38 3.46
CA ALA A 173 -0.71 7.46 3.19
C ALA A 173 -1.52 7.74 4.46
N VAL A 174 -1.25 8.87 5.06
CA VAL A 174 -1.72 9.28 6.38
C VAL A 174 -2.69 10.43 6.26
N HIS A 175 -3.81 10.37 6.98
CA HIS A 175 -4.68 11.54 7.11
C HIS A 175 -5.10 11.76 8.57
N PHE A 176 -5.22 13.01 8.93
CA PHE A 176 -5.56 13.44 10.28
C PHE A 176 -6.25 14.80 10.23
N ARG A 177 -7.01 15.12 11.29
CA ARG A 177 -7.66 16.42 11.39
C ARG A 177 -6.62 17.53 11.35
N GLU A 178 -6.82 18.53 10.49
CA GLU A 178 -5.82 19.58 10.25
C GLU A 178 -5.48 20.40 11.51
N SER A 179 -6.44 20.55 12.42
CA SER A 179 -6.21 21.25 13.69
C SER A 179 -5.51 20.43 14.77
N ASP A 180 -5.36 19.13 14.56
CA ASP A 180 -4.76 18.23 15.53
C ASP A 180 -3.23 18.04 15.22
N PRO A 181 -2.42 17.68 16.22
CA PRO A 181 -1.06 17.24 15.94
C PRO A 181 -1.07 16.01 15.04
N ARG A 182 0.03 15.78 14.35
CA ARG A 182 0.19 14.56 13.55
C ARG A 182 -0.02 13.31 14.41
N PRO A 183 -0.58 12.23 13.86
CA PRO A 183 -1.04 11.06 14.64
C PRO A 183 0.08 10.34 15.36
N ARG A 184 1.32 10.50 14.91
CA ARG A 184 2.51 9.91 15.52
C ARG A 184 3.75 10.75 15.19
N GLU A 185 4.66 10.86 16.13
CA GLU A 185 6.01 11.32 15.84
C GLU A 185 6.88 10.12 15.46
N MET A 186 7.48 10.18 14.29
CA MET A 186 8.42 9.17 13.79
C MET A 186 9.72 9.88 13.39
N ALA A 187 10.83 9.42 13.94
CA ALA A 187 12.15 9.87 13.52
C ALA A 187 12.47 9.33 12.11
N LEU A 188 13.33 10.04 11.39
CA LEU A 188 13.86 9.62 10.08
C LEU A 188 12.75 9.34 9.05
N VAL A 189 11.73 10.19 9.03
CA VAL A 189 10.60 10.12 8.08
C VAL A 189 10.42 11.45 7.38
N THR A 190 10.55 11.42 6.07
CA THR A 190 10.19 12.53 5.19
C THR A 190 8.70 12.51 4.90
N LYS A 191 8.05 13.66 4.94
CA LYS A 191 6.63 13.83 4.71
C LYS A 191 6.40 14.66 3.46
N ILE A 192 5.49 14.18 2.60
CA ILE A 192 5.11 14.84 1.35
C ILE A 192 3.62 15.15 1.41
N ARG A 193 3.25 16.38 1.12
CA ARG A 193 1.86 16.79 1.09
C ARG A 193 1.14 16.21 -0.14
N LEU A 194 0.01 15.53 0.08
CA LEU A 194 -0.94 15.21 -0.99
C LEU A 194 -1.99 16.31 -1.12
N GLY A 195 -2.42 16.89 -0.02
CA GLY A 195 -3.42 17.95 0.02
C GLY A 195 -4.30 17.89 1.25
N ARG A 196 -5.53 18.30 1.09
CA ARG A 196 -6.59 18.24 2.11
C ARG A 196 -7.89 17.77 1.49
N TRP A 197 -8.75 17.19 2.29
CA TRP A 197 -10.13 16.92 1.93
C TRP A 197 -11.02 16.91 3.19
N ARG A 198 -12.31 16.97 2.98
CA ARG A 198 -13.30 17.01 4.06
C ARG A 198 -13.79 15.60 4.37
N VAL A 199 -13.90 15.29 5.65
CA VAL A 199 -14.58 14.10 6.18
C VAL A 199 -16.00 14.51 6.55
N GLY A 200 -16.97 13.64 6.26
CA GLY A 200 -18.35 13.97 6.54
C GLY A 200 -19.32 12.83 6.24
N LEU A 201 -20.53 13.24 5.92
CA LEU A 201 -21.64 12.37 5.57
C LEU A 201 -21.98 12.52 4.08
N ALA A 202 -22.15 11.39 3.40
CA ALA A 202 -22.68 11.33 2.04
C ALA A 202 -24.09 10.74 2.03
N ALA A 203 -24.93 11.15 1.08
CA ALA A 203 -26.24 10.57 0.84
C ALA A 203 -26.69 10.80 -0.60
N GLN A 204 -27.60 9.98 -1.11
CA GLN A 204 -28.15 10.13 -2.44
C GLN A 204 -29.38 11.06 -2.44
N GLY A 205 -29.39 12.06 -3.34
CA GLY A 205 -30.56 12.89 -3.62
C GLY A 205 -31.15 13.64 -2.42
N ARG A 206 -30.36 13.89 -1.40
CA ARG A 206 -30.76 14.56 -0.17
C ARG A 206 -30.64 16.08 -0.32
N ARG A 207 -31.48 16.69 -1.15
CA ARG A 207 -31.52 18.16 -1.33
C ARG A 207 -32.27 18.91 -0.23
N ARG A 208 -32.75 18.23 0.82
CA ARG A 208 -33.41 18.91 1.95
C ARG A 208 -32.37 19.57 2.84
N ASP A 209 -32.65 20.80 3.28
CA ASP A 209 -31.82 21.42 4.30
C ASP A 209 -31.69 20.55 5.54
N ARG A 210 -30.47 20.47 6.07
CA ARG A 210 -30.15 19.79 7.34
C ARG A 210 -30.45 18.25 7.34
N TRP A 211 -30.38 17.59 6.20
CA TRP A 211 -30.64 16.13 6.07
C TRP A 211 -29.72 15.25 6.96
N TRP A 212 -28.57 15.78 7.37
CA TRP A 212 -27.59 15.11 8.23
C TRP A 212 -27.98 15.09 9.72
N GLU A 213 -28.92 15.95 10.17
CA GLU A 213 -29.28 16.04 11.57
C GLU A 213 -29.89 14.78 12.15
N PRO A 214 -30.85 14.11 11.51
CA PRO A 214 -31.35 12.82 11.99
C PRO A 214 -30.27 11.76 12.10
N VAL A 215 -29.22 11.83 11.24
CA VAL A 215 -28.07 10.93 11.29
C VAL A 215 -27.20 11.22 12.51
N LEU A 216 -26.88 12.49 12.75
CA LEU A 216 -26.11 12.90 13.93
C LEU A 216 -26.88 12.67 15.23
N ALA A 217 -28.21 12.83 15.23
CA ALA A 217 -29.07 12.50 16.35
C ALA A 217 -29.21 10.99 16.61
N GLY A 218 -28.76 10.13 15.69
CA GLY A 218 -28.93 8.68 15.79
C GLY A 218 -30.35 8.21 15.50
N GLN A 219 -31.15 9.03 14.86
CA GLN A 219 -32.54 8.74 14.47
C GLN A 219 -32.63 8.07 13.09
N ALA A 220 -31.52 8.04 12.33
CA ALA A 220 -31.42 7.40 11.04
C ALA A 220 -30.24 6.43 11.00
N LYS A 221 -30.44 5.29 10.31
CA LYS A 221 -29.34 4.34 10.05
C LYS A 221 -28.26 4.97 9.17
N VAL A 222 -27.02 4.60 9.40
CA VAL A 222 -25.86 5.13 8.67
C VAL A 222 -24.85 4.03 8.37
N ILE A 223 -24.31 4.04 7.17
CA ILE A 223 -23.18 3.19 6.81
C ILE A 223 -21.96 3.75 7.53
N GLN A 224 -21.41 2.96 8.43
CA GLN A 224 -20.28 3.31 9.28
C GLN A 224 -18.97 2.82 8.68
N ARG A 225 -17.88 3.43 9.11
CA ARG A 225 -16.55 2.90 8.86
C ARG A 225 -16.17 1.91 9.98
N GLU A 226 -15.11 1.17 9.72
CA GLU A 226 -14.51 0.27 10.70
C GLU A 226 -14.11 1.00 11.99
N PRO A 227 -14.12 0.31 13.14
CA PRO A 227 -13.67 0.91 14.40
C PRO A 227 -12.22 1.39 14.29
N GLY A 228 -11.95 2.58 14.82
CA GLY A 228 -10.61 3.18 14.79
C GLY A 228 -10.31 4.00 13.55
N ALA A 229 -11.06 3.87 12.45
CA ALA A 229 -10.90 4.73 11.28
C ALA A 229 -11.07 6.21 11.63
N SER A 230 -10.21 7.08 11.10
CA SER A 230 -10.26 8.52 11.39
C SER A 230 -11.61 9.14 11.01
N ALA A 231 -12.23 8.69 9.92
CA ALA A 231 -13.56 9.17 9.53
C ALA A 231 -14.66 8.73 10.51
N GLN A 232 -14.56 7.52 11.09
CA GLN A 232 -15.48 7.08 12.12
C GLN A 232 -15.31 7.91 13.39
N LYS A 233 -14.07 8.17 13.79
CA LYS A 233 -13.76 9.05 14.95
C LYS A 233 -14.31 10.47 14.74
N THR A 234 -14.21 11.02 13.51
CA THR A 234 -14.79 12.30 13.13
C THR A 234 -16.30 12.30 13.32
N PHE A 235 -16.99 11.31 12.77
CA PHE A 235 -18.44 11.18 12.91
C PHE A 235 -18.87 11.05 14.36
N GLU A 236 -18.18 10.27 15.16
CA GLU A 236 -18.48 10.12 16.60
C GLU A 236 -18.25 11.42 17.39
N ARG A 237 -17.23 12.21 17.04
CA ARG A 237 -17.03 13.56 17.63
C ARG A 237 -18.17 14.51 17.26
N ALA A 238 -18.53 14.55 15.98
CA ALA A 238 -19.63 15.39 15.50
C ALA A 238 -20.96 15.04 16.18
N ARG A 239 -21.26 13.73 16.34
CA ARG A 239 -22.43 13.28 17.10
C ARG A 239 -22.40 13.76 18.53
N ARG A 240 -21.29 13.54 19.24
CA ARG A 240 -21.16 14.00 20.63
C ARG A 240 -21.42 15.50 20.76
N SER A 241 -20.80 16.32 19.89
CA SER A 241 -21.03 17.76 19.88
C SER A 241 -22.50 18.12 19.58
N PHE A 242 -23.12 17.44 18.63
CA PHE A 242 -24.52 17.64 18.29
C PHE A 242 -25.47 17.28 19.45
N MET A 243 -25.22 16.15 20.14
CA MET A 243 -26.04 15.68 21.25
C MET A 243 -25.91 16.49 22.55
N HIS A 244 -24.80 17.21 22.74
CA HIS A 244 -24.63 18.13 23.88
C HIS A 244 -25.28 19.51 23.61
N SER A 245 -25.87 19.73 22.44
CA SER A 245 -26.67 20.91 22.15
C SER A 245 -28.02 20.81 22.86
N PRO A 246 -28.58 21.94 23.37
CA PRO A 246 -29.89 21.95 24.07
C PRO A 246 -31.07 21.46 23.23
N LEU A 247 -30.87 21.24 21.94
CA LEU A 247 -31.89 20.80 20.97
C LEU A 247 -31.84 19.29 20.69
N SER A 248 -31.05 18.50 21.45
CA SER A 248 -30.83 17.08 21.12
C SER A 248 -31.83 16.13 21.79
N PRO A 249 -32.38 15.16 21.02
CA PRO A 249 -33.15 14.07 21.57
C PRO A 249 -32.25 13.02 22.24
N THR A 250 -32.83 12.26 23.14
CA THR A 250 -32.20 11.18 23.91
C THR A 250 -31.47 10.14 23.02
N SER A 251 -30.30 9.72 23.49
CA SER A 251 -29.38 8.73 22.88
C SER A 251 -30.07 7.50 22.30
N SER A 252 -29.84 7.28 20.99
CA SER A 252 -30.09 6.00 20.33
C SER A 252 -28.78 5.34 19.89
N SER A 253 -28.75 4.00 19.86
CA SER A 253 -27.60 3.24 19.36
C SER A 253 -27.41 3.50 17.87
N LEU A 254 -26.15 3.63 17.44
CA LEU A 254 -25.81 3.74 16.01
C LEU A 254 -26.10 2.41 15.31
N GLU A 255 -27.12 2.42 14.45
CA GLU A 255 -27.45 1.26 13.61
C GLU A 255 -26.93 1.46 12.19
N GLY A 256 -26.55 0.36 11.54
CA GLY A 256 -26.20 0.32 10.13
C GLY A 256 -24.97 -0.54 9.84
N PRO A 257 -24.74 -0.88 8.56
CA PRO A 257 -23.62 -1.71 8.14
C PRO A 257 -22.27 -1.01 8.33
N ARG A 258 -21.22 -1.80 8.47
CA ARG A 258 -19.83 -1.30 8.53
C ARG A 258 -19.06 -1.72 7.29
N VAL A 259 -18.22 -0.82 6.79
CA VAL A 259 -17.41 -1.01 5.58
C VAL A 259 -15.97 -0.54 5.79
N MET A 260 -15.04 -1.15 5.05
CA MET A 260 -13.60 -0.97 5.23
C MET A 260 -12.98 0.16 4.38
N SER A 261 -13.74 0.80 3.46
CA SER A 261 -13.18 1.86 2.63
C SER A 261 -14.15 3.01 2.40
N HIS A 262 -13.63 4.19 2.08
CA HIS A 262 -14.43 5.38 1.75
C HIS A 262 -15.29 5.16 0.51
N LEU A 263 -14.73 4.52 -0.51
CA LEU A 263 -15.45 4.25 -1.75
C LEU A 263 -16.57 3.23 -1.55
N ALA A 264 -16.35 2.19 -0.72
CA ALA A 264 -17.40 1.23 -0.37
C ALA A 264 -18.54 1.91 0.41
N ALA A 265 -18.23 2.82 1.33
CA ALA A 265 -19.23 3.62 2.04
C ALA A 265 -20.05 4.48 1.07
N SER A 266 -19.37 5.20 0.17
CA SER A 266 -20.01 6.07 -0.82
C SER A 266 -20.87 5.29 -1.83
N ARG A 267 -20.40 4.14 -2.32
CA ARG A 267 -21.21 3.26 -3.18
C ARG A 267 -22.41 2.68 -2.43
N GLY A 268 -22.21 2.31 -1.16
CA GLY A 268 -23.27 1.80 -0.31
C GLY A 268 -24.39 2.82 -0.11
N CYS A 269 -24.09 4.12 0.02
CA CYS A 269 -25.13 5.13 0.18
C CYS A 269 -25.96 5.32 -1.09
N ILE A 270 -25.39 5.11 -2.27
CA ILE A 270 -26.12 5.12 -3.53
C ILE A 270 -27.04 3.89 -3.64
N ALA A 271 -26.53 2.72 -3.26
CA ALA A 271 -27.25 1.45 -3.42
C ALA A 271 -28.37 1.24 -2.39
N SER A 272 -28.27 1.82 -1.19
CA SER A 272 -29.17 1.53 -0.06
C SER A 272 -30.02 2.72 0.42
N GLU A 273 -29.83 3.90 -0.16
CA GLU A 273 -30.45 5.17 0.27
C GLU A 273 -30.09 5.58 1.72
N LEU A 274 -29.15 4.89 2.37
CA LEU A 274 -28.66 5.25 3.68
C LEU A 274 -27.62 6.38 3.56
N ALA A 275 -27.52 7.22 4.57
CA ALA A 275 -26.35 8.08 4.69
C ALA A 275 -25.09 7.25 4.98
N ALA A 276 -23.90 7.75 4.63
CA ALA A 276 -22.64 7.05 4.84
C ALA A 276 -21.57 7.98 5.40
N VAL A 277 -20.75 7.46 6.32
CA VAL A 277 -19.55 8.14 6.82
C VAL A 277 -18.44 7.97 5.79
N THR A 278 -17.98 9.07 5.18
CA THR A 278 -17.00 9.03 4.10
C THR A 278 -16.20 10.33 4.00
N ILE A 279 -15.48 10.50 2.90
CA ILE A 279 -14.78 11.72 2.53
C ILE A 279 -15.37 12.32 1.26
N GLU A 280 -15.17 13.61 1.07
CA GLU A 280 -15.75 14.34 -0.06
C GLU A 280 -15.31 13.79 -1.43
N PRO A 281 -14.03 13.48 -1.70
CA PRO A 281 -13.65 12.92 -3.00
C PRO A 281 -14.36 11.59 -3.33
N ALA A 282 -14.52 10.72 -2.34
CA ALA A 282 -15.22 9.46 -2.54
C ALA A 282 -16.72 9.63 -2.77
N ALA A 283 -17.35 10.61 -2.10
CA ALA A 283 -18.75 10.95 -2.32
C ALA A 283 -18.97 11.54 -3.73
N ARG A 284 -18.10 12.47 -4.15
CA ARG A 284 -18.16 13.09 -5.49
C ARG A 284 -17.93 12.05 -6.61
N ALA A 285 -17.01 11.12 -6.42
CA ALA A 285 -16.72 10.07 -7.40
C ALA A 285 -17.95 9.19 -7.73
N VAL A 286 -18.96 9.13 -6.86
CA VAL A 286 -20.20 8.38 -7.09
C VAL A 286 -21.43 9.29 -7.28
N GLY A 287 -21.24 10.62 -7.33
CA GLY A 287 -22.32 11.59 -7.51
C GLY A 287 -23.22 11.77 -6.28
N ALA A 288 -22.73 11.45 -5.08
CA ALA A 288 -23.48 11.63 -3.83
C ALA A 288 -23.42 13.08 -3.34
N ASP A 289 -24.50 13.54 -2.70
CA ASP A 289 -24.49 14.79 -1.90
C ASP A 289 -23.59 14.61 -0.68
N PHE A 290 -22.95 15.69 -0.25
CA PHE A 290 -21.98 15.63 0.84
C PHE A 290 -22.17 16.76 1.86
N HIS A 291 -22.14 16.40 3.14
CA HIS A 291 -22.11 17.33 4.27
C HIS A 291 -20.79 17.19 5.02
N ALA A 292 -20.00 18.26 5.06
CA ALA A 292 -18.69 18.29 5.70
C ALA A 292 -18.81 18.39 7.23
N LEU A 293 -18.00 17.61 7.94
CA LEU A 293 -17.86 17.65 9.40
C LEU A 293 -16.51 18.21 9.83
N GLU A 294 -15.41 17.77 9.22
CA GLU A 294 -14.05 18.20 9.54
C GLU A 294 -13.18 18.23 8.27
N THR A 295 -12.10 19.03 8.32
CA THR A 295 -11.05 19.03 7.29
C THR A 295 -9.85 18.23 7.77
N HIS A 296 -9.34 17.34 6.92
CA HIS A 296 -8.17 16.53 7.19
C HIS A 296 -7.05 16.88 6.23
N ALA A 297 -5.83 16.99 6.76
CA ALA A 297 -4.59 16.98 5.99
C ALA A 297 -4.28 15.56 5.54
N VAL A 298 -3.70 15.43 4.34
CA VAL A 298 -3.29 14.15 3.74
C VAL A 298 -1.83 14.23 3.37
N GLU A 299 -1.05 13.30 3.88
CA GLU A 299 0.40 13.26 3.72
C GLU A 299 0.86 11.85 3.32
N PHE A 300 1.92 11.76 2.52
CA PHE A 300 2.68 10.54 2.30
C PHE A 300 3.93 10.58 3.17
N TRP A 301 4.08 9.60 4.03
CA TRP A 301 5.20 9.46 4.95
C TRP A 301 6.13 8.37 4.43
N ILE A 302 7.42 8.71 4.28
CA ILE A 302 8.43 7.87 3.66
C ILE A 302 9.63 7.80 4.61
N ARG A 303 10.13 6.61 4.91
CA ARG A 303 11.36 6.47 5.69
C ARG A 303 12.54 7.03 4.90
N GLU A 304 13.42 7.79 5.55
CA GLU A 304 14.57 8.45 4.90
C GLU A 304 15.50 7.46 4.20
N GLU A 305 15.66 6.26 4.73
CA GLU A 305 16.44 5.18 4.10
C GLU A 305 15.93 4.76 2.71
N ASN A 306 14.69 5.10 2.37
CA ASN A 306 14.07 4.77 1.09
C ASN A 306 14.13 5.93 0.08
N LEU A 307 14.53 7.15 0.49
CA LEU A 307 14.47 8.35 -0.35
C LEU A 307 15.33 8.25 -1.63
N ASP A 308 16.48 7.59 -1.54
CA ASP A 308 17.38 7.40 -2.67
C ASP A 308 16.91 6.34 -3.69
N GLN A 309 15.82 5.65 -3.39
CA GLN A 309 15.29 4.65 -4.32
C GLN A 309 14.62 5.32 -5.52
N THR A 310 14.94 4.82 -6.71
CA THR A 310 14.33 5.29 -7.98
C THR A 310 12.80 5.21 -7.95
N THR A 311 12.23 4.23 -7.23
CA THR A 311 10.79 4.05 -7.07
C THR A 311 10.13 5.20 -6.33
N ILE A 312 10.81 5.73 -5.30
CA ILE A 312 10.34 6.89 -4.52
C ILE A 312 10.49 8.17 -5.34
N ALA A 313 11.60 8.35 -6.07
CA ALA A 313 11.75 9.48 -6.98
C ALA A 313 10.61 9.54 -8.00
N ARG A 314 10.25 8.41 -8.62
CA ARG A 314 9.11 8.30 -9.54
C ARG A 314 7.76 8.64 -8.87
N LEU A 315 7.56 8.25 -7.62
CA LEU A 315 6.36 8.66 -6.88
C LEU A 315 6.31 10.17 -6.69
N ILE A 316 7.42 10.78 -6.28
CA ILE A 316 7.51 12.23 -6.09
C ILE A 316 7.24 12.97 -7.40
N ASP A 317 7.83 12.52 -8.50
CA ASP A 317 7.62 13.09 -9.84
C ASP A 317 6.14 12.97 -10.27
N LEU A 318 5.50 11.81 -10.01
CA LEU A 318 4.08 11.62 -10.26
C LEU A 318 3.23 12.62 -9.46
N LEU A 319 3.48 12.75 -8.15
CA LEU A 319 2.72 13.66 -7.29
C LEU A 319 2.83 15.13 -7.74
N ARG A 320 3.95 15.51 -8.36
CA ARG A 320 4.19 16.85 -8.92
C ARG A 320 3.70 17.02 -10.36
N SER A 321 3.24 15.95 -10.99
CA SER A 321 2.82 15.99 -12.39
C SER A 321 1.47 16.68 -12.57
N LEU A 322 1.34 17.44 -13.66
CA LEU A 322 0.06 18.06 -14.04
C LEU A 322 -1.04 17.02 -14.34
N GLU A 323 -0.66 15.83 -14.81
CA GLU A 323 -1.60 14.75 -15.09
C GLU A 323 -2.27 14.27 -13.80
N PHE A 324 -1.49 14.02 -12.77
CA PHE A 324 -2.00 13.60 -11.46
C PHE A 324 -2.88 14.69 -10.82
N GLN A 325 -2.40 15.92 -10.82
CA GLN A 325 -3.15 17.07 -10.31
C GLN A 325 -4.50 17.21 -11.01
N ARG A 326 -4.53 17.26 -12.34
CA ARG A 326 -5.77 17.40 -13.13
C ARG A 326 -6.74 16.25 -12.90
N THR A 327 -6.22 15.04 -12.72
CA THR A 327 -7.06 13.88 -12.43
C THR A 327 -7.74 14.01 -11.07
N LEU A 328 -7.03 14.45 -10.03
CA LEU A 328 -7.61 14.71 -8.72
C LEU A 328 -8.62 15.88 -8.74
N GLU A 329 -8.31 16.95 -9.47
CA GLU A 329 -9.21 18.08 -9.68
C GLU A 329 -10.51 17.65 -10.37
N SER A 330 -10.43 16.75 -11.35
CA SER A 330 -11.61 16.23 -12.06
C SER A 330 -12.54 15.39 -11.19
N VAL A 331 -12.01 14.66 -10.22
CA VAL A 331 -12.82 13.97 -9.20
C VAL A 331 -13.49 14.97 -8.28
N GLY A 332 -12.79 16.04 -7.94
CA GLY A 332 -13.25 17.07 -7.02
C GLY A 332 -13.15 16.67 -5.54
N GLY A 333 -13.33 17.64 -4.66
CA GLY A 333 -13.28 17.45 -3.22
C GLY A 333 -11.87 17.44 -2.62
N TYR A 334 -10.82 17.46 -3.45
CA TYR A 334 -9.44 17.70 -3.03
C TYR A 334 -9.12 19.18 -3.02
N GLN A 335 -8.35 19.61 -2.02
CA GLN A 335 -7.66 20.90 -1.97
C GLN A 335 -6.16 20.60 -2.11
N LEU A 336 -5.59 20.95 -3.27
CA LEU A 336 -4.26 20.47 -3.69
C LEU A 336 -3.13 21.50 -3.45
N ASP A 337 -3.35 22.48 -2.59
CA ASP A 337 -2.34 23.48 -2.24
C ASP A 337 -1.07 22.81 -1.69
N GLY A 338 0.04 22.98 -2.40
CA GLY A 338 1.32 22.38 -2.04
C GLY A 338 1.42 20.88 -2.32
N LEU A 339 0.63 20.34 -3.26
CA LEU A 339 0.76 18.96 -3.74
C LEU A 339 2.22 18.63 -4.12
N GLY A 340 2.76 17.52 -3.59
CA GLY A 340 4.11 17.06 -3.84
C GLY A 340 5.21 17.88 -3.13
N SER A 341 4.87 18.83 -2.24
CA SER A 341 5.86 19.55 -1.44
C SER A 341 6.30 18.75 -0.22
N LEU A 342 7.58 18.87 0.13
CA LEU A 342 8.13 18.38 1.40
C LEU A 342 7.60 19.24 2.56
N ILE A 343 7.38 18.61 3.72
CA ILE A 343 6.83 19.27 4.91
C ILE A 343 7.75 19.04 6.11
#